data_442de68d858689a935ef33229d688a82
#
_entry.id   442de68d858689a935ef33229d688a82
#
_cell.length_a   1.000
_cell.length_b   1.000
_cell.length_c   1.000
_cell.angle_alpha   90.00
_cell.angle_beta   90.00
_cell.angle_gamma   90.00
#
_symmetry.space_group_name_H-M   'P 1'
#
loop_
_entity.id
_entity.type
_entity.pdbx_description
1 polymer ?
#
loop_
_entity_poly.entity_id
_entity_poly.type
_entity_poly.pdbx_seq_one_letter_code
_entity_poly.pdbx_strand_id
1 'polypeptide(L)'
;MLELRGIRKVFDDPGGGHWLLADGLDLAVAPGQTVAVLGPSGSGKSTLLKMIAGLVAPDAGRVSFDGADLATVPPERRGFALMFQDFALFPHLDVLDNVAFGLVEQGQPKALARSNALQMLSVFGLVAHARARVWTLSGGEQQRVALARALITAPRLLLLDEPFSALDAELRATLREEFAQRISAAGIATVLVTHDEAEARVMAQRGFRLVAGRLQSLW
;
A
#
# COMPACT_ATOMS: atom_id res chain seq x y z
N MET A 1 -13.19 -8.99 -3.57
CA MET A 1 -12.01 -9.80 -3.97
C MET A 1 -11.28 -9.07 -5.10
N LEU A 2 -9.96 -8.87 -4.96
CA LEU A 2 -9.10 -8.38 -6.06
C LEU A 2 -8.72 -9.56 -6.96
N GLU A 3 -8.78 -9.35 -8.28
CA GLU A 3 -8.27 -10.30 -9.27
C GLU A 3 -7.48 -9.56 -10.35
N LEU A 4 -6.28 -10.08 -10.63
CA LEU A 4 -5.46 -9.75 -11.79
C LEU A 4 -5.44 -10.97 -12.69
N ARG A 5 -5.72 -10.81 -13.98
CA ARG A 5 -5.72 -11.91 -14.96
C ARG A 5 -4.92 -11.54 -16.18
N GLY A 6 -3.89 -12.32 -16.47
CA GLY A 6 -3.06 -12.20 -17.67
C GLY A 6 -2.37 -10.85 -17.80
N ILE A 7 -2.00 -10.19 -16.69
CA ILE A 7 -1.39 -8.87 -16.72
C ILE A 7 -0.08 -8.91 -17.48
N ARG A 8 0.03 -8.04 -18.48
CA ARG A 8 1.26 -7.80 -19.24
C ARG A 8 1.64 -6.33 -19.15
N LYS A 9 2.93 -6.06 -18.93
CA LYS A 9 3.48 -4.71 -18.94
C LYS A 9 4.91 -4.70 -19.44
N VAL A 10 5.16 -3.86 -20.44
CA VAL A 10 6.48 -3.60 -21.01
C VAL A 10 6.79 -2.12 -20.85
N PHE A 11 8.01 -1.80 -20.55
CA PHE A 11 8.52 -0.43 -20.60
C PHE A 11 9.62 -0.32 -21.63
N ASP A 12 9.63 0.79 -22.34
CA ASP A 12 10.70 1.15 -23.25
C ASP A 12 11.90 1.70 -22.45
N ASP A 13 13.08 1.17 -22.70
CA ASP A 13 14.33 1.72 -22.17
C ASP A 13 14.78 2.89 -23.04
N PRO A 14 15.21 4.03 -22.49
CA PRO A 14 15.79 5.14 -23.24
C PRO A 14 16.97 4.70 -24.17
N GLY A 15 17.62 3.59 -23.88
CA GLY A 15 18.64 2.96 -24.72
C GLY A 15 18.13 2.11 -25.89
N GLY A 16 16.83 2.08 -26.16
CA GLY A 16 16.20 1.32 -27.27
C GLY A 16 15.90 -0.15 -26.96
N GLY A 17 16.04 -0.56 -25.69
CA GLY A 17 15.59 -1.87 -25.19
C GLY A 17 14.15 -1.87 -24.71
N HIS A 18 13.59 -3.07 -24.52
CA HIS A 18 12.29 -3.26 -23.87
C HIS A 18 12.50 -4.04 -22.57
N TRP A 19 11.93 -3.55 -21.48
CA TRP A 19 11.93 -4.25 -20.21
C TRP A 19 10.54 -4.82 -19.92
N LEU A 20 10.45 -6.16 -19.92
CA LEU A 20 9.23 -6.90 -19.62
C LEU A 20 9.06 -6.99 -18.10
N LEU A 21 8.12 -6.25 -17.55
CA LEU A 21 7.83 -6.21 -16.12
C LEU A 21 6.85 -7.31 -15.70
N ALA A 22 5.82 -7.54 -16.48
CA ALA A 22 4.80 -8.56 -16.24
C ALA A 22 4.49 -9.31 -17.53
N ASP A 23 4.38 -10.65 -17.46
CA ASP A 23 4.14 -11.55 -18.58
C ASP A 23 3.09 -12.61 -18.22
N GLY A 24 1.82 -12.26 -18.41
CA GLY A 24 0.71 -13.14 -18.06
C GLY A 24 0.58 -13.33 -16.53
N LEU A 25 0.76 -12.26 -15.75
CA LEU A 25 0.72 -12.33 -14.29
C LEU A 25 -0.72 -12.44 -13.81
N ASP A 26 -0.98 -13.47 -12.99
CA ASP A 26 -2.25 -13.72 -12.32
C ASP A 26 -2.09 -13.60 -10.80
N LEU A 27 -3.04 -12.91 -10.14
CA LEU A 27 -3.08 -12.78 -8.69
C LEU A 27 -4.52 -12.66 -8.23
N ALA A 28 -4.87 -13.36 -7.14
CA ALA A 28 -6.15 -13.20 -6.47
C ALA A 28 -5.94 -12.95 -4.98
N VAL A 29 -6.68 -11.96 -4.43
CA VAL A 29 -6.67 -11.61 -3.01
C VAL A 29 -8.11 -11.57 -2.50
N ALA A 30 -8.39 -12.46 -1.54
CA ALA A 30 -9.71 -12.55 -0.92
C ALA A 30 -9.96 -11.36 0.05
N PRO A 31 -11.22 -11.03 0.38
CA PRO A 31 -11.52 -10.07 1.44
C PRO A 31 -10.83 -10.46 2.76
N GLY A 32 -10.23 -9.49 3.43
CA GLY A 32 -9.49 -9.69 4.68
C GLY A 32 -8.17 -10.45 4.56
N GLN A 33 -7.79 -10.89 3.36
CA GLN A 33 -6.54 -11.60 3.11
C GLN A 33 -5.40 -10.60 2.85
N THR A 34 -4.25 -10.87 3.43
CA THR A 34 -2.98 -10.24 3.03
C THR A 34 -2.18 -11.20 2.14
N VAL A 35 -1.76 -10.71 0.99
CA VAL A 35 -0.87 -11.43 0.07
C VAL A 35 0.43 -10.64 -0.08
N ALA A 36 1.57 -11.32 0.08
CA ALA A 36 2.89 -10.75 -0.12
C ALA A 36 3.46 -11.08 -1.50
N VAL A 37 4.08 -10.09 -2.14
CA VAL A 37 4.87 -10.26 -3.36
C VAL A 37 6.31 -9.88 -3.08
N LEU A 38 7.19 -10.87 -3.10
CA LEU A 38 8.63 -10.71 -2.88
C LEU A 38 9.38 -10.59 -4.21
N GLY A 39 10.54 -9.99 -4.15
CA GLY A 39 11.45 -9.90 -5.29
C GLY A 39 12.58 -8.91 -5.05
N PRO A 40 13.66 -8.94 -5.82
CA PRO A 40 14.75 -7.98 -5.71
C PRO A 40 14.30 -6.57 -6.04
N SER A 41 15.10 -5.57 -5.66
CA SER A 41 14.89 -4.19 -6.09
C SER A 41 14.88 -4.12 -7.63
N GLY A 42 13.98 -3.31 -8.19
CA GLY A 42 13.83 -3.18 -9.63
C GLY A 42 13.03 -4.30 -10.32
N SER A 43 12.55 -5.33 -9.60
CA SER A 43 11.76 -6.41 -10.24
C SER A 43 10.35 -6.03 -10.69
N GLY A 44 9.90 -4.82 -10.37
CA GLY A 44 8.57 -4.33 -10.79
C GLY A 44 7.48 -4.39 -9.73
N LYS A 45 7.79 -4.74 -8.49
CA LYS A 45 6.81 -4.85 -7.38
C LYS A 45 6.00 -3.56 -7.18
N SER A 46 6.67 -2.42 -7.08
CA SER A 46 6.00 -1.11 -6.93
C SER A 46 5.12 -0.78 -8.14
N THR A 47 5.54 -1.18 -9.34
CA THR A 47 4.73 -0.98 -10.55
C THR A 47 3.49 -1.88 -10.55
N LEU A 48 3.59 -3.11 -10.03
CA LEU A 48 2.42 -3.97 -9.82
C LEU A 48 1.39 -3.27 -8.91
N LEU A 49 1.82 -2.69 -7.78
CA LEU A 49 0.91 -1.91 -6.92
C LEU A 49 0.32 -0.71 -7.66
N LYS A 50 1.13 0.02 -8.45
CA LYS A 50 0.65 1.15 -9.25
C LYS A 50 -0.37 0.72 -10.30
N MET A 51 -0.22 -0.46 -10.92
CA MET A 51 -1.24 -1.00 -11.84
C MET A 51 -2.54 -1.34 -11.11
N ILE A 52 -2.47 -1.95 -9.94
CA ILE A 52 -3.66 -2.23 -9.12
C ILE A 52 -4.34 -0.92 -8.70
N ALA A 53 -3.56 0.08 -8.29
CA ALA A 53 -4.08 1.39 -7.91
C ALA A 53 -4.66 2.19 -9.09
N GLY A 54 -4.31 1.85 -10.35
CA GLY A 54 -4.74 2.56 -11.55
C GLY A 54 -3.86 3.74 -11.94
N LEU A 55 -2.68 3.87 -11.32
CA LEU A 55 -1.69 4.90 -11.63
C LEU A 55 -0.87 4.56 -12.89
N VAL A 56 -0.82 3.28 -13.25
CA VAL A 56 -0.18 2.76 -14.46
C VAL A 56 -1.15 1.79 -15.12
N ALA A 57 -1.41 1.96 -16.41
CA ALA A 57 -2.23 1.01 -17.16
C ALA A 57 -1.39 -0.24 -17.55
N PRO A 58 -1.92 -1.46 -17.42
CA PRO A 58 -1.33 -2.63 -18.05
C PRO A 58 -1.47 -2.54 -19.58
N ASP A 59 -0.56 -3.17 -20.32
CA ASP A 59 -0.62 -3.22 -21.78
C ASP A 59 -1.58 -4.31 -22.27
N ALA A 60 -1.78 -5.36 -21.45
CA ALA A 60 -2.79 -6.39 -21.64
C ALA A 60 -3.19 -7.01 -20.31
N GLY A 61 -4.26 -7.78 -20.32
CA GLY A 61 -4.86 -8.38 -19.14
C GLY A 61 -5.89 -7.47 -18.47
N ARG A 62 -6.34 -7.87 -17.30
CA ARG A 62 -7.43 -7.19 -16.59
C ARG A 62 -7.18 -7.11 -15.10
N VAL A 63 -7.48 -5.96 -14.51
CA VAL A 63 -7.60 -5.77 -13.05
C VAL A 63 -9.08 -5.63 -12.71
N SER A 64 -9.60 -6.47 -11.84
CA SER A 64 -10.98 -6.41 -11.37
C SER A 64 -11.07 -6.42 -9.85
N PHE A 65 -12.10 -5.80 -9.30
CA PHE A 65 -12.39 -5.81 -7.87
C PHE A 65 -13.88 -6.06 -7.65
N ASP A 66 -14.20 -7.08 -6.84
CA ASP A 66 -15.57 -7.57 -6.61
C ASP A 66 -16.33 -7.85 -7.92
N GLY A 67 -15.64 -8.42 -8.90
CA GLY A 67 -16.18 -8.75 -10.21
C GLY A 67 -16.26 -7.57 -11.21
N ALA A 68 -16.08 -6.34 -10.74
CA ALA A 68 -16.10 -5.15 -11.61
C ALA A 68 -14.72 -4.91 -12.24
N ASP A 69 -14.68 -4.69 -13.56
CA ASP A 69 -13.47 -4.29 -14.27
C ASP A 69 -13.07 -2.86 -13.90
N LEU A 70 -11.79 -2.67 -13.57
CA LEU A 70 -11.25 -1.37 -13.16
C LEU A 70 -10.56 -0.59 -14.29
N ALA A 71 -10.59 -1.08 -15.53
CA ALA A 71 -9.87 -0.46 -16.64
C ALA A 71 -10.24 1.02 -16.86
N THR A 72 -11.53 1.37 -16.69
CA THR A 72 -12.04 2.74 -16.84
C THR A 72 -12.27 3.47 -15.54
N VAL A 73 -11.98 2.83 -14.39
CA VAL A 73 -12.17 3.43 -13.07
C VAL A 73 -10.89 4.18 -12.66
N PRO A 74 -10.93 5.51 -12.54
CA PRO A 74 -9.76 6.29 -12.19
C PRO A 74 -9.33 6.00 -10.73
N PRO A 75 -8.04 6.21 -10.37
CA PRO A 75 -7.48 5.85 -9.07
C PRO A 75 -8.30 6.34 -7.87
N GLU A 76 -8.72 7.59 -7.88
CA GLU A 76 -9.46 8.23 -6.78
C GLU A 76 -10.86 7.64 -6.55
N ARG A 77 -11.40 6.90 -7.54
CA ARG A 77 -12.71 6.24 -7.44
C ARG A 77 -12.65 4.76 -7.11
N ARG A 78 -11.42 4.17 -7.05
CA ARG A 78 -11.26 2.75 -6.70
C ARG A 78 -11.51 2.46 -5.23
N GLY A 79 -11.40 3.46 -4.35
CA GLY A 79 -11.50 3.29 -2.91
C GLY A 79 -10.36 2.49 -2.32
N PHE A 80 -9.18 2.54 -2.94
CA PHE A 80 -7.96 1.88 -2.52
C PHE A 80 -7.03 2.87 -1.81
N ALA A 81 -6.24 2.38 -0.86
CA ALA A 81 -5.17 3.17 -0.27
C ALA A 81 -3.82 2.59 -0.69
N LEU A 82 -2.89 3.46 -1.08
CA LEU A 82 -1.51 3.10 -1.41
C LEU A 82 -0.55 3.83 -0.48
N MET A 83 0.25 3.06 0.25
CA MET A 83 1.37 3.55 1.03
C MET A 83 2.64 3.33 0.23
N PHE A 84 3.31 4.42 -0.13
CA PHE A 84 4.58 4.42 -0.86
C PHE A 84 5.76 4.17 0.08
N GLN A 85 6.87 3.70 -0.46
CA GLN A 85 8.11 3.42 0.26
C GLN A 85 8.67 4.64 1.00
N ASP A 86 8.54 5.84 0.44
CA ASP A 86 8.93 7.12 1.02
C ASP A 86 7.84 7.78 1.87
N PHE A 87 6.78 7.01 2.20
CA PHE A 87 5.59 7.43 2.92
C PHE A 87 4.76 8.53 2.24
N ALA A 88 5.32 9.30 1.31
CA ALA A 88 4.69 10.39 0.58
C ALA A 88 3.82 11.31 1.47
N LEU A 89 4.31 11.65 2.67
CA LEU A 89 3.62 12.57 3.57
C LEU A 89 3.68 13.99 3.00
N PHE A 90 2.58 14.73 3.17
CA PHE A 90 2.48 16.10 2.69
C PHE A 90 3.29 17.05 3.58
N PRO A 91 4.41 17.61 3.10
CA PRO A 91 5.31 18.40 3.96
C PRO A 91 4.69 19.73 4.41
N HIS A 92 3.77 20.29 3.65
CA HIS A 92 3.09 21.55 3.97
C HIS A 92 1.99 21.39 5.03
N LEU A 93 1.56 20.16 5.35
CA LEU A 93 0.56 19.84 6.36
C LEU A 93 1.20 19.40 7.68
N ASP A 94 0.51 19.63 8.81
CA ASP A 94 0.84 18.98 10.07
C ASP A 94 0.42 17.49 10.06
N VAL A 95 0.80 16.75 11.10
CA VAL A 95 0.47 15.32 11.23
C VAL A 95 -1.05 15.09 11.22
N LEU A 96 -1.80 15.91 11.95
CA LEU A 96 -3.26 15.78 12.01
C LEU A 96 -3.91 16.00 10.65
N ASP A 97 -3.50 17.04 9.91
CA ASP A 97 -4.03 17.33 8.58
C ASP A 97 -3.55 16.31 7.54
N ASN A 98 -2.35 15.73 7.68
CA ASN A 98 -1.94 14.59 6.85
C ASN A 98 -2.90 13.40 7.01
N VAL A 99 -3.24 13.04 8.24
CA VAL A 99 -4.16 11.92 8.49
C VAL A 99 -5.59 12.26 8.07
N ALA A 100 -6.06 13.48 8.33
CA ALA A 100 -7.41 13.93 7.97
C ALA A 100 -7.62 14.09 6.46
N PHE A 101 -6.54 14.21 5.67
CA PHE A 101 -6.59 14.60 4.27
C PHE A 101 -7.58 13.80 3.44
N GLY A 102 -7.49 12.46 3.49
CA GLY A 102 -8.37 11.60 2.68
C GLY A 102 -9.86 11.75 3.01
N LEU A 103 -10.20 12.00 4.28
CA LEU A 103 -11.60 12.25 4.68
C LEU A 103 -12.11 13.60 4.15
N VAL A 104 -11.26 14.62 4.13
CA VAL A 104 -11.59 15.94 3.56
C VAL A 104 -11.84 15.83 2.05
N GLU A 105 -10.98 15.09 1.34
CA GLU A 105 -11.15 14.83 -0.10
C GLU A 105 -12.40 14.00 -0.42
N GLN A 106 -12.86 13.17 0.53
CA GLN A 106 -14.14 12.46 0.47
C GLN A 106 -15.36 13.36 0.80
N GLY A 107 -15.15 14.66 1.05
CA GLY A 107 -16.18 15.65 1.30
C GLY A 107 -16.59 15.76 2.77
N GLN A 108 -15.89 15.15 3.72
CA GLN A 108 -16.19 15.36 5.14
C GLN A 108 -15.85 16.80 5.58
N PRO A 109 -16.67 17.43 6.42
CA PRO A 109 -16.33 18.71 7.03
C PRO A 109 -14.99 18.64 7.76
N LYS A 110 -14.11 19.62 7.54
CA LYS A 110 -12.72 19.61 8.07
C LYS A 110 -12.65 19.40 9.60
N ALA A 111 -13.60 19.96 10.34
CA ALA A 111 -13.65 19.79 11.79
C ALA A 111 -13.90 18.32 12.19
N LEU A 112 -14.82 17.64 11.51
CA LEU A 112 -15.13 16.24 11.73
C LEU A 112 -13.96 15.34 11.28
N ALA A 113 -13.40 15.59 10.12
CA ALA A 113 -12.24 14.86 9.61
C ALA A 113 -11.04 14.94 10.58
N ARG A 114 -10.77 16.13 11.16
CA ARG A 114 -9.73 16.32 12.18
C ARG A 114 -10.04 15.60 13.50
N SER A 115 -11.33 15.57 13.92
CA SER A 115 -11.73 14.80 15.10
C SER A 115 -11.48 13.30 14.92
N ASN A 116 -11.87 12.75 13.75
CA ASN A 116 -11.60 11.35 13.39
C ASN A 116 -10.11 11.07 13.27
N ALA A 117 -9.34 11.99 12.70
CA ALA A 117 -7.89 11.87 12.59
C ALA A 117 -7.20 11.87 13.98
N LEU A 118 -7.69 12.67 14.93
CA LEU A 118 -7.16 12.66 16.29
C LEU A 118 -7.41 11.33 17.01
N GLN A 119 -8.58 10.73 16.80
CA GLN A 119 -8.89 9.38 17.30
C GLN A 119 -7.96 8.34 16.65
N MET A 120 -7.75 8.42 15.34
CA MET A 120 -6.82 7.52 14.65
C MET A 120 -5.39 7.70 15.15
N LEU A 121 -4.92 8.93 15.37
CA LEU A 121 -3.61 9.21 15.94
C LEU A 121 -3.47 8.66 17.36
N SER A 122 -4.55 8.64 18.15
CA SER A 122 -4.56 7.99 19.49
C SER A 122 -4.29 6.50 19.39
N VAL A 123 -4.90 5.83 18.40
CA VAL A 123 -4.67 4.39 18.14
C VAL A 123 -3.21 4.10 17.79
N PHE A 124 -2.51 5.04 17.15
CA PHE A 124 -1.11 4.92 16.76
C PHE A 124 -0.12 5.54 17.76
N GLY A 125 -0.58 6.03 18.92
CA GLY A 125 0.27 6.66 19.94
C GLY A 125 0.89 7.99 19.50
N LEU A 126 0.24 8.73 18.58
CA LEU A 126 0.78 9.93 17.95
C LEU A 126 0.05 11.23 18.31
N VAL A 127 -0.82 11.22 19.33
CA VAL A 127 -1.61 12.42 19.73
C VAL A 127 -0.70 13.61 20.09
N ALA A 128 0.40 13.35 20.80
CA ALA A 128 1.37 14.39 21.17
C ALA A 128 2.01 15.08 19.96
N HIS A 129 2.07 14.38 18.82
CA HIS A 129 2.65 14.88 17.58
C HIS A 129 1.62 15.47 16.59
N ALA A 130 0.33 15.55 16.97
CA ALA A 130 -0.74 15.98 16.05
C ALA A 130 -0.48 17.31 15.34
N ARG A 131 0.20 18.26 16.01
CA ARG A 131 0.55 19.58 15.47
C ARG A 131 1.99 19.68 14.94
N ALA A 132 2.75 18.60 15.04
CA ALA A 132 4.12 18.56 14.56
C ALA A 132 4.15 18.58 13.03
N ARG A 133 5.25 19.07 12.48
CA ARG A 133 5.55 18.95 11.04
C ARG A 133 6.14 17.57 10.77
N VAL A 134 5.77 16.96 9.65
CA VAL A 134 6.15 15.58 9.34
C VAL A 134 7.68 15.36 9.29
N TRP A 135 8.46 16.35 8.90
CA TRP A 135 9.93 16.26 8.87
C TRP A 135 10.61 16.33 10.26
N THR A 136 9.86 16.65 11.32
CA THR A 136 10.38 16.63 12.70
C THR A 136 10.21 15.26 13.37
N LEU A 137 9.52 14.35 12.70
CA LEU A 137 9.24 13.00 13.19
C LEU A 137 10.39 12.05 12.85
N SER A 138 10.61 11.05 13.72
CA SER A 138 11.42 9.88 13.37
C SER A 138 10.81 9.06 12.23
N GLY A 139 11.61 8.21 11.56
CA GLY A 139 11.13 7.35 10.48
C GLY A 139 9.95 6.47 10.90
N GLY A 140 10.00 5.89 12.10
CA GLY A 140 8.90 5.07 12.64
C GLY A 140 7.62 5.87 12.93
N GLU A 141 7.75 7.12 13.39
CA GLU A 141 6.58 7.99 13.56
C GLU A 141 5.98 8.40 12.21
N GLN A 142 6.81 8.76 11.22
CA GLN A 142 6.34 9.05 9.87
C GLN A 142 5.60 7.86 9.25
N GLN A 143 6.12 6.66 9.43
CA GLN A 143 5.49 5.43 8.98
C GLN A 143 4.13 5.21 9.63
N ARG A 144 4.00 5.38 10.95
CA ARG A 144 2.73 5.28 11.66
C ARG A 144 1.73 6.34 11.19
N VAL A 145 2.18 7.57 10.91
CA VAL A 145 1.34 8.61 10.30
C VAL A 145 0.84 8.18 8.91
N ALA A 146 1.71 7.62 8.07
CA ALA A 146 1.34 7.16 6.73
C ALA A 146 0.31 6.02 6.78
N LEU A 147 0.47 5.07 7.71
CA LEU A 147 -0.49 3.99 7.88
C LEU A 147 -1.82 4.52 8.45
N ALA A 148 -1.79 5.41 9.45
CA ALA A 148 -2.99 6.07 9.97
C ALA A 148 -3.75 6.79 8.85
N ARG A 149 -3.04 7.53 7.98
CA ARG A 149 -3.62 8.19 6.79
C ARG A 149 -4.25 7.21 5.80
N ALA A 150 -3.60 6.06 5.57
CA ALA A 150 -4.11 5.05 4.66
C ALA A 150 -5.37 4.35 5.22
N LEU A 151 -5.41 4.08 6.52
CA LEU A 151 -6.52 3.33 7.15
C LEU A 151 -7.74 4.17 7.49
N ILE A 152 -7.56 5.49 7.74
CA ILE A 152 -8.69 6.34 8.20
C ILE A 152 -9.82 6.42 7.18
N THR A 153 -9.50 6.27 5.90
CA THR A 153 -10.48 6.28 4.81
C THR A 153 -11.28 4.99 4.70
N ALA A 154 -11.02 3.99 5.57
CA ALA A 154 -11.60 2.65 5.51
C ALA A 154 -11.53 2.05 4.08
N PRO A 155 -10.33 1.89 3.51
CA PRO A 155 -10.15 1.50 2.11
C PRO A 155 -10.67 0.08 1.87
N ARG A 156 -11.17 -0.18 0.66
CA ARG A 156 -11.58 -1.52 0.22
C ARG A 156 -10.38 -2.44 -0.03
N LEU A 157 -9.21 -1.86 -0.34
CA LEU A 157 -7.95 -2.56 -0.57
C LEU A 157 -6.79 -1.69 -0.08
N LEU A 158 -5.84 -2.29 0.63
CA LEU A 158 -4.62 -1.65 1.08
C LEU A 158 -3.43 -2.16 0.26
N LEU A 159 -2.65 -1.25 -0.27
CA LEU A 159 -1.46 -1.51 -1.07
C LEU A 159 -0.25 -0.96 -0.31
N LEU A 160 0.71 -1.82 0.05
CA LEU A 160 1.88 -1.48 0.86
C LEU A 160 3.17 -1.70 0.06
N ASP A 161 3.91 -0.63 -0.18
CA ASP A 161 5.17 -0.67 -0.91
C ASP A 161 6.35 -0.54 0.06
N GLU A 162 7.01 -1.66 0.37
CA GLU A 162 8.14 -1.77 1.29
C GLU A 162 7.95 -0.98 2.60
N PRO A 163 6.84 -1.23 3.33
CA PRO A 163 6.39 -0.34 4.40
C PRO A 163 7.37 -0.20 5.57
N PHE A 164 8.35 -1.11 5.74
CA PHE A 164 9.28 -1.10 6.86
C PHE A 164 10.75 -0.94 6.45
N SER A 165 11.04 -0.60 5.19
CA SER A 165 12.41 -0.54 4.68
C SER A 165 13.29 0.54 5.35
N ALA A 166 12.69 1.62 5.84
CA ALA A 166 13.41 2.75 6.44
C ALA A 166 13.66 2.61 7.96
N LEU A 167 13.32 1.47 8.56
CA LEU A 167 13.41 1.27 10.01
C LEU A 167 14.61 0.41 10.42
N ASP A 168 15.13 0.67 11.63
CA ASP A 168 16.06 -0.24 12.30
C ASP A 168 15.39 -1.59 12.64
N ALA A 169 16.22 -2.61 12.95
CA ALA A 169 15.73 -3.99 13.07
C ALA A 169 14.77 -4.19 14.25
N GLU A 170 15.00 -3.53 15.40
CA GLU A 170 14.20 -3.69 16.60
C GLU A 170 12.83 -3.05 16.44
N LEU A 171 12.79 -1.79 15.99
CA LEU A 171 11.56 -1.06 15.73
C LEU A 171 10.74 -1.72 14.62
N ARG A 172 11.41 -2.25 13.60
CA ARG A 172 10.78 -2.98 12.49
C ARG A 172 10.03 -4.22 12.98
N ALA A 173 10.60 -5.01 13.88
CA ALA A 173 9.96 -6.21 14.42
C ALA A 173 8.66 -5.86 15.15
N THR A 174 8.72 -4.87 16.05
CA THR A 174 7.57 -4.41 16.83
C THR A 174 6.46 -3.86 15.95
N LEU A 175 6.81 -3.00 14.99
CA LEU A 175 5.81 -2.37 14.11
C LEU A 175 5.18 -3.36 13.12
N ARG A 176 5.90 -4.38 12.64
CA ARG A 176 5.32 -5.43 11.78
C ARG A 176 4.18 -6.15 12.45
N GLU A 177 4.38 -6.60 13.69
CA GLU A 177 3.33 -7.31 14.44
C GLU A 177 2.13 -6.40 14.71
N GLU A 178 2.38 -5.16 15.15
CA GLU A 178 1.34 -4.18 15.40
C GLU A 178 0.51 -3.91 14.11
N PHE A 179 1.17 -3.74 12.97
CA PHE A 179 0.50 -3.47 11.71
C PHE A 179 -0.27 -4.68 11.19
N ALA A 180 0.30 -5.89 11.29
CA ALA A 180 -0.39 -7.12 10.92
C ALA A 180 -1.70 -7.28 11.70
N GLN A 181 -1.65 -7.05 13.02
CA GLN A 181 -2.84 -7.11 13.88
C GLN A 181 -3.89 -6.06 13.49
N ARG A 182 -3.49 -4.80 13.23
CA ARG A 182 -4.42 -3.72 12.85
C ARG A 182 -5.09 -3.97 11.52
N ILE A 183 -4.32 -4.39 10.50
CA ILE A 183 -4.85 -4.72 9.16
C ILE A 183 -5.82 -5.89 9.25
N SER A 184 -5.45 -6.93 9.99
CA SER A 184 -6.31 -8.11 10.20
C SER A 184 -7.60 -7.74 10.93
N ALA A 185 -7.52 -6.96 12.02
CA ALA A 185 -8.68 -6.48 12.77
C ALA A 185 -9.62 -5.62 11.93
N ALA A 186 -9.08 -4.84 10.99
CA ALA A 186 -9.86 -4.03 10.05
C ALA A 186 -10.52 -4.88 8.93
N GLY A 187 -10.13 -6.15 8.76
CA GLY A 187 -10.66 -7.04 7.72
C GLY A 187 -10.39 -6.57 6.29
N ILE A 188 -9.34 -5.76 6.09
CA ILE A 188 -9.04 -5.15 4.79
C ILE A 188 -8.18 -6.11 3.96
N ALA A 189 -8.60 -6.35 2.69
CA ALA A 189 -7.75 -7.04 1.72
C ALA A 189 -6.45 -6.24 1.50
N THR A 190 -5.30 -6.91 1.49
CA THR A 190 -3.99 -6.22 1.43
C THR A 190 -3.05 -6.89 0.44
N VAL A 191 -2.36 -6.09 -0.37
CA VAL A 191 -1.19 -6.50 -1.15
C VAL A 191 0.04 -5.82 -0.58
N LEU A 192 0.96 -6.61 -0.07
CA LEU A 192 2.26 -6.17 0.45
C LEU A 192 3.34 -6.48 -0.56
N VAL A 193 4.16 -5.53 -0.95
CA VAL A 193 5.40 -5.81 -1.67
C VAL A 193 6.60 -5.52 -0.78
N THR A 194 7.54 -6.45 -0.75
CA THR A 194 8.74 -6.37 0.07
C THR A 194 9.88 -7.22 -0.51
N HIS A 195 11.10 -6.97 -0.08
CA HIS A 195 12.23 -7.86 -0.31
C HIS A 195 12.58 -8.71 0.93
N ASP A 196 11.93 -8.45 2.07
CA ASP A 196 12.15 -9.16 3.35
C ASP A 196 11.13 -10.30 3.52
N GLU A 197 11.63 -11.56 3.46
CA GLU A 197 10.77 -12.74 3.62
C GLU A 197 10.24 -12.87 5.05
N ALA A 198 10.96 -12.42 6.07
CA ALA A 198 10.50 -12.47 7.45
C ALA A 198 9.30 -11.51 7.66
N GLU A 199 9.37 -10.32 7.05
CA GLU A 199 8.23 -9.38 7.01
C GLU A 199 7.02 -10.02 6.34
N ALA A 200 7.22 -10.60 5.16
CA ALA A 200 6.14 -11.20 4.38
C ALA A 200 5.45 -12.35 5.15
N ARG A 201 6.21 -13.19 5.85
CA ARG A 201 5.66 -14.32 6.63
C ARG A 201 4.88 -13.90 7.87
N VAL A 202 5.25 -12.78 8.51
CA VAL A 202 4.49 -12.23 9.65
C VAL A 202 3.17 -11.62 9.20
N MET A 203 3.17 -10.93 8.05
CA MET A 203 2.03 -10.13 7.62
C MET A 203 1.06 -10.85 6.68
N ALA A 204 1.52 -11.84 5.90
CA ALA A 204 0.73 -12.40 4.81
C ALA A 204 0.42 -13.89 4.97
N GLN A 205 -0.81 -14.25 4.62
CA GLN A 205 -1.27 -15.64 4.58
C GLN A 205 -0.76 -16.39 3.34
N ARG A 206 -0.41 -15.67 2.26
CA ARG A 206 0.16 -16.22 1.02
C ARG A 206 1.31 -15.37 0.57
N GLY A 207 2.37 -16.02 0.10
CA GLY A 207 3.55 -15.36 -0.46
C GLY A 207 3.83 -15.79 -1.88
N PHE A 208 4.22 -14.84 -2.70
CA PHE A 208 4.65 -15.06 -4.08
C PHE A 208 6.00 -14.40 -4.30
N ARG A 209 6.78 -14.93 -5.25
CA ARG A 209 7.99 -14.29 -5.75
C ARG A 209 7.78 -13.83 -7.18
N LEU A 210 8.06 -12.56 -7.43
CA LEU A 210 8.05 -12.00 -8.78
C LEU A 210 9.40 -12.27 -9.46
N VAL A 211 9.38 -13.17 -10.47
CA VAL A 211 10.56 -13.59 -11.22
C VAL A 211 10.24 -13.52 -12.72
N ALA A 212 11.04 -12.80 -13.47
CA ALA A 212 10.89 -12.67 -14.93
C ALA A 212 9.43 -12.34 -15.35
N GLY A 213 8.78 -11.42 -14.64
CA GLY A 213 7.42 -10.96 -14.93
C GLY A 213 6.31 -11.91 -14.51
N ARG A 214 6.60 -13.00 -13.80
CA ARG A 214 5.63 -14.00 -13.35
C ARG A 214 5.64 -14.18 -11.84
N LEU A 215 4.51 -14.53 -11.26
CA LEU A 215 4.38 -14.87 -9.84
C LEU A 215 4.58 -16.37 -9.64
N GLN A 216 5.53 -16.72 -8.78
CA GLN A 216 5.77 -18.08 -8.29
C GLN A 216 5.29 -18.16 -6.85
N SER A 217 4.42 -19.13 -6.54
CA SER A 217 3.93 -19.34 -5.17
C SER A 217 5.06 -19.81 -4.26
N LEU A 218 5.15 -19.24 -3.07
CA LEU A 218 6.11 -19.64 -2.03
C LEU A 218 5.42 -20.39 -0.88
N TRP A 219 4.25 -19.91 -0.40
CA TRP A 219 3.39 -20.55 0.60
C TRP A 219 1.94 -20.13 0.44
#